data_ecd0ff322677a694a64b77e2c654f8d7
#
_entry.id   ecd0ff322677a694a64b77e2c654f8d7
#
_cell.length_a   1.000
_cell.length_b   1.000
_cell.length_c   1.000
_cell.angle_alpha   90.00
_cell.angle_beta   90.00
_cell.angle_gamma   90.00
#
_symmetry.space_group_name_H-M   'P 1'
#
loop_
_entity.id
_entity.type
_entity.pdbx_description
1 polymer ?
#
loop_
_entity_poly.entity_id
_entity_poly.type
_entity_poly.pdbx_seq_one_letter_code
_entity_poly.pdbx_strand_id
1 'polypeptide(L)'
;MTLLDTTQPSVTDRQLVNALASRLGDLLADERLDRRARNLREPTNDEEREFARTAVHAELLRLAATRRAEGKSVLTIFDEAAISSAAIAQVLGLGRLQPLLEDDEISDIHVRGSCRVWVKLRNGQRETRDPIVDTDEELVELVRRAATRLSRQERRFDAGTPELNMQLHDGSRLFATMDVSLRPSLIIRRHRFDISSLEELRLRGLLTQGLQDFLIAAVRARRNFVIAGGTGSGKTTLLRALINEVPPSERLVTIEDAYELGLDHFEHLHPDHDALQSRPANIEGQGEITLADLTRMALRMDPDRVIVGEVRGAEAFPMLLAMSQGNNGSMCTMHADSTRSVFPKLAAYVSM
;
A
#
# COMPACT_ATOMS: atom_id res chain seq x y z
N MET A 1 -22.20 -19.83 -17.08
CA MET A 1 -22.72 -19.27 -15.80
C MET A 1 -22.12 -17.89 -15.71
N THR A 2 -22.91 -16.88 -16.02
CA THR A 2 -22.52 -15.52 -16.36
C THR A 2 -22.05 -14.79 -15.11
N LEU A 3 -20.82 -14.31 -15.14
CA LEU A 3 -20.21 -13.49 -14.09
C LEU A 3 -21.04 -12.23 -13.88
N LEU A 4 -21.29 -11.92 -12.63
CA LEU A 4 -21.96 -10.70 -12.17
C LEU A 4 -21.17 -9.50 -12.69
N ASP A 5 -21.76 -8.82 -13.64
CA ASP A 5 -21.34 -7.51 -14.12
C ASP A 5 -21.51 -6.53 -12.95
N THR A 6 -20.38 -6.11 -12.35
CA THR A 6 -20.37 -5.05 -11.35
C THR A 6 -20.64 -3.74 -12.08
N THR A 7 -21.91 -3.48 -12.36
CA THR A 7 -22.40 -2.28 -13.03
C THR A 7 -22.01 -1.05 -12.22
N GLN A 8 -21.13 -0.22 -12.76
CA GLN A 8 -20.94 1.14 -12.27
C GLN A 8 -22.29 1.89 -12.39
N PRO A 9 -22.64 2.75 -11.42
CA PRO A 9 -23.90 3.46 -11.43
C PRO A 9 -24.12 4.25 -12.72
N SER A 10 -25.37 4.27 -13.21
CA SER A 10 -25.77 5.04 -14.38
C SER A 10 -25.51 6.55 -14.18
N VAL A 11 -25.57 7.37 -15.23
CA VAL A 11 -25.38 8.83 -15.13
C VAL A 11 -26.34 9.46 -14.11
N THR A 12 -27.56 8.95 -14.02
CA THR A 12 -28.59 9.40 -13.04
C THR A 12 -28.17 9.03 -11.61
N ASP A 13 -27.54 7.88 -11.43
CA ASP A 13 -27.06 7.44 -10.12
C ASP A 13 -25.85 8.26 -9.66
N ARG A 14 -25.01 8.77 -10.58
CA ARG A 14 -23.86 9.62 -10.25
C ARG A 14 -24.29 10.96 -9.62
N GLN A 15 -25.33 11.58 -10.13
CA GLN A 15 -25.86 12.81 -9.53
C GLN A 15 -26.36 12.57 -8.10
N LEU A 16 -27.01 11.43 -7.89
CA LEU A 16 -27.47 11.04 -6.57
C LEU A 16 -26.31 10.74 -5.63
N VAL A 17 -25.29 10.02 -6.07
CA VAL A 17 -24.07 9.76 -5.29
C VAL A 17 -23.41 11.07 -4.88
N ASN A 18 -23.24 12.03 -5.80
CA ASN A 18 -22.65 13.32 -5.52
C ASN A 18 -23.49 14.15 -4.52
N ALA A 19 -24.80 14.13 -4.64
CA ALA A 19 -25.71 14.82 -3.72
C ALA A 19 -25.62 14.21 -2.29
N LEU A 20 -25.63 12.87 -2.20
CA LEU A 20 -25.48 12.18 -0.92
C LEU A 20 -24.10 12.39 -0.32
N ALA A 21 -23.04 12.38 -1.13
CA ALA A 21 -21.68 12.65 -0.67
C ALA A 21 -21.54 14.07 -0.12
N SER A 22 -22.09 15.08 -0.82
CA SER A 22 -22.10 16.46 -0.32
C SER A 22 -22.82 16.55 1.04
N ARG A 23 -24.02 15.96 1.11
CA ARG A 23 -24.81 15.97 2.36
C ARG A 23 -24.11 15.23 3.50
N LEU A 24 -23.47 14.11 3.21
CA LEU A 24 -22.66 13.36 4.19
C LEU A 24 -21.47 14.19 4.68
N GLY A 25 -20.82 14.93 3.79
CA GLY A 25 -19.73 15.85 4.16
C GLY A 25 -20.17 16.90 5.17
N ASP A 26 -21.34 17.53 4.94
CA ASP A 26 -21.92 18.50 5.86
C ASP A 26 -22.24 17.87 7.23
N LEU A 27 -22.88 16.69 7.24
CA LEU A 27 -23.23 15.98 8.49
C LEU A 27 -21.99 15.57 9.30
N LEU A 28 -20.91 15.14 8.63
CA LEU A 28 -19.65 14.83 9.32
C LEU A 28 -18.97 16.08 9.90
N ALA A 29 -19.06 17.21 9.19
CA ALA A 29 -18.53 18.47 9.68
C ALA A 29 -19.30 18.94 10.92
N ASP A 30 -20.63 18.86 10.89
CA ASP A 30 -21.50 19.18 12.02
C ASP A 30 -21.21 18.30 13.24
N GLU A 31 -21.08 16.98 13.04
CA GLU A 31 -20.73 16.02 14.10
C GLU A 31 -19.38 16.35 14.76
N ARG A 32 -18.36 16.69 13.94
CA ARG A 32 -17.05 17.10 14.48
C ARG A 32 -17.13 18.40 15.29
N LEU A 33 -17.92 19.36 14.82
CA LEU A 33 -18.14 20.62 15.56
C LEU A 33 -18.85 20.37 16.90
N ASP A 34 -19.90 19.54 16.91
CA ASP A 34 -20.63 19.19 18.12
C ASP A 34 -19.75 18.44 19.13
N ARG A 35 -18.93 17.48 18.67
CA ARG A 35 -17.95 16.78 19.51
C ARG A 35 -16.94 17.74 20.14
N ARG A 36 -16.41 18.70 19.36
CA ARG A 36 -15.50 19.73 19.87
C ARG A 36 -16.18 20.63 20.92
N ALA A 37 -17.41 21.04 20.66
CA ALA A 37 -18.19 21.85 21.61
C ALA A 37 -18.44 21.11 22.94
N ARG A 38 -18.54 19.77 22.89
CA ARG A 38 -18.72 18.92 24.09
C ARG A 38 -17.41 18.40 24.69
N ASN A 39 -16.24 18.85 24.20
CA ASN A 39 -14.93 18.38 24.64
C ASN A 39 -14.75 16.84 24.54
N LEU A 40 -15.38 16.20 23.55
CA LEU A 40 -15.21 14.78 23.27
C LEU A 40 -13.98 14.58 22.40
N ARG A 41 -13.37 13.38 22.47
CA ARG A 41 -12.25 13.02 21.59
C ARG A 41 -12.67 13.03 20.12
N GLU A 42 -11.71 13.28 19.24
CA GLU A 42 -11.93 13.10 17.81
C GLU A 42 -12.34 11.63 17.52
N PRO A 43 -13.29 11.41 16.58
CA PRO A 43 -13.75 10.07 16.26
C PRO A 43 -12.65 9.25 15.60
N THR A 44 -12.65 7.95 15.83
CA THR A 44 -11.80 7.02 15.08
C THR A 44 -12.34 6.85 13.66
N ASN A 45 -11.51 6.35 12.75
CA ASN A 45 -11.93 6.05 11.38
C ASN A 45 -13.13 5.09 11.32
N ASP A 46 -13.22 4.13 12.25
CA ASP A 46 -14.33 3.18 12.30
C ASP A 46 -15.61 3.84 12.81
N GLU A 47 -15.51 4.72 13.78
CA GLU A 47 -16.64 5.52 14.28
C GLU A 47 -17.17 6.46 13.18
N GLU A 48 -16.29 7.12 12.43
CA GLU A 48 -16.70 7.94 11.28
C GLU A 48 -17.39 7.13 10.19
N ARG A 49 -16.89 5.93 9.89
CA ARG A 49 -17.53 5.04 8.92
C ARG A 49 -18.91 4.57 9.37
N GLU A 50 -19.07 4.23 10.64
CA GLU A 50 -20.36 3.80 11.19
C GLU A 50 -21.37 4.95 11.21
N PHE A 51 -20.94 6.14 11.60
CA PHE A 51 -21.76 7.36 11.50
C PHE A 51 -22.18 7.61 10.04
N ALA A 52 -21.24 7.50 9.09
CA ALA A 52 -21.52 7.70 7.68
C ALA A 52 -22.56 6.70 7.13
N ARG A 53 -22.44 5.42 7.50
CA ARG A 53 -23.44 4.40 7.12
C ARG A 53 -24.83 4.76 7.62
N THR A 54 -24.94 5.15 8.89
CA THR A 54 -26.20 5.54 9.52
C THR A 54 -26.78 6.78 8.86
N ALA A 55 -25.96 7.80 8.61
CA ALA A 55 -26.37 9.05 7.98
C ALA A 55 -26.86 8.84 6.54
N VAL A 56 -26.10 8.11 5.72
CA VAL A 56 -26.50 7.82 4.33
C VAL A 56 -27.77 6.98 4.28
N HIS A 57 -27.92 6.00 5.17
CA HIS A 57 -29.15 5.20 5.24
C HIS A 57 -30.37 6.06 5.57
N ALA A 58 -30.26 6.99 6.53
CA ALA A 58 -31.34 7.92 6.86
C ALA A 58 -31.71 8.83 5.67
N GLU A 59 -30.73 9.32 4.90
CA GLU A 59 -31.00 10.14 3.70
C GLU A 59 -31.63 9.33 2.57
N LEU A 60 -31.24 8.06 2.36
CA LEU A 60 -31.88 7.17 1.39
C LEU A 60 -33.34 6.89 1.75
N LEU A 61 -33.64 6.69 3.02
CA LEU A 61 -35.04 6.53 3.48
C LEU A 61 -35.87 7.79 3.20
N ARG A 62 -35.35 9.00 3.44
CA ARG A 62 -36.01 10.26 3.11
C ARG A 62 -36.24 10.37 1.60
N LEU A 63 -35.22 10.05 0.79
CA LEU A 63 -35.32 10.05 -0.64
C LEU A 63 -36.42 9.07 -1.14
N ALA A 64 -36.47 7.84 -0.58
CA ALA A 64 -37.49 6.86 -0.92
C ALA A 64 -38.92 7.37 -0.61
N ALA A 65 -39.09 8.04 0.53
CA ALA A 65 -40.37 8.66 0.90
C ALA A 65 -40.80 9.76 -0.09
N THR A 66 -39.87 10.65 -0.45
CA THR A 66 -40.09 11.73 -1.43
C THR A 66 -40.45 11.17 -2.80
N ARG A 67 -39.69 10.18 -3.31
CA ARG A 67 -39.95 9.55 -4.60
C ARG A 67 -41.32 8.88 -4.64
N ARG A 68 -41.73 8.21 -3.55
CA ARG A 68 -43.08 7.65 -3.42
C ARG A 68 -44.19 8.72 -3.50
N ALA A 69 -44.00 9.82 -2.79
CA ALA A 69 -44.94 10.94 -2.82
C ALA A 69 -45.08 11.58 -4.20
N GLU A 70 -43.98 11.59 -5.00
CA GLU A 70 -43.94 12.08 -6.38
C GLU A 70 -44.38 11.05 -7.42
N GLY A 71 -44.75 9.84 -7.01
CA GLY A 71 -45.14 8.73 -7.92
C GLY A 71 -43.99 8.17 -8.76
N LYS A 72 -42.74 8.41 -8.36
CA LYS A 72 -41.52 7.90 -9.01
C LYS A 72 -41.15 6.52 -8.47
N SER A 73 -40.48 5.71 -9.29
CA SER A 73 -39.94 4.42 -8.86
C SER A 73 -38.94 4.59 -7.70
N VAL A 74 -39.00 3.70 -6.71
CA VAL A 74 -38.04 3.60 -5.61
C VAL A 74 -36.82 2.84 -6.10
N LEU A 75 -35.66 3.14 -5.55
CA LEU A 75 -34.42 2.41 -5.81
C LEU A 75 -34.56 0.95 -5.36
N THR A 76 -33.88 0.05 -6.03
CA THR A 76 -33.78 -1.35 -5.56
C THR A 76 -32.79 -1.42 -4.38
N ILE A 77 -32.89 -2.48 -3.59
CA ILE A 77 -31.95 -2.71 -2.47
C ILE A 77 -30.48 -2.75 -2.96
N PHE A 78 -30.26 -3.28 -4.16
CA PHE A 78 -28.94 -3.33 -4.77
C PHE A 78 -28.43 -1.94 -5.17
N ASP A 79 -29.31 -1.10 -5.75
CA ASP A 79 -28.95 0.28 -6.10
C ASP A 79 -28.69 1.12 -4.86
N GLU A 80 -29.51 0.97 -3.81
CA GLU A 80 -29.29 1.66 -2.53
C GLU A 80 -27.95 1.29 -1.90
N ALA A 81 -27.58 0.00 -1.90
CA ALA A 81 -26.30 -0.47 -1.38
C ALA A 81 -25.12 0.08 -2.20
N ALA A 82 -25.21 0.06 -3.53
CA ALA A 82 -24.19 0.57 -4.42
C ALA A 82 -24.00 2.08 -4.27
N ILE A 83 -25.09 2.86 -4.25
CA ILE A 83 -25.09 4.31 -4.08
C ILE A 83 -24.55 4.70 -2.69
N SER A 84 -24.96 4.00 -1.63
CA SER A 84 -24.46 4.21 -0.26
C SER A 84 -22.94 3.99 -0.20
N SER A 85 -22.48 2.86 -0.71
CA SER A 85 -21.06 2.52 -0.74
C SER A 85 -20.24 3.55 -1.51
N ALA A 86 -20.73 3.99 -2.68
CA ALA A 86 -20.08 5.00 -3.52
C ALA A 86 -20.03 6.38 -2.82
N ALA A 87 -21.12 6.82 -2.17
CA ALA A 87 -21.15 8.09 -1.45
C ALA A 87 -20.20 8.10 -0.25
N ILE A 88 -20.15 7.02 0.53
CA ILE A 88 -19.24 6.86 1.66
C ILE A 88 -17.79 6.83 1.16
N ALA A 89 -17.50 6.07 0.09
CA ALA A 89 -16.18 6.01 -0.51
C ALA A 89 -15.71 7.39 -1.05
N GLN A 90 -16.63 8.21 -1.55
CA GLN A 90 -16.31 9.55 -2.04
C GLN A 90 -15.92 10.52 -0.92
N VAL A 91 -16.49 10.37 0.27
CA VAL A 91 -16.26 11.28 1.41
C VAL A 91 -15.16 10.76 2.34
N LEU A 92 -15.21 9.48 2.71
CA LEU A 92 -14.30 8.87 3.67
C LEU A 92 -13.21 7.98 3.03
N GLY A 93 -13.31 7.70 1.75
CA GLY A 93 -12.38 6.85 1.02
C GLY A 93 -11.76 7.56 -0.19
N LEU A 94 -11.42 6.77 -1.19
CA LEU A 94 -10.81 7.21 -2.44
C LEU A 94 -11.80 7.26 -3.62
N GLY A 95 -13.10 7.46 -3.33
CA GLY A 95 -14.14 7.60 -4.34
C GLY A 95 -14.21 6.40 -5.29
N ARG A 96 -14.27 6.66 -6.60
CA ARG A 96 -14.34 5.63 -7.66
C ARG A 96 -13.07 4.77 -7.76
N LEU A 97 -11.98 5.16 -7.11
CA LEU A 97 -10.77 4.34 -7.00
C LEU A 97 -10.94 3.18 -6.01
N GLN A 98 -11.83 3.32 -5.02
CA GLN A 98 -12.01 2.34 -3.95
C GLN A 98 -12.32 0.92 -4.46
N PRO A 99 -13.28 0.71 -5.39
CA PRO A 99 -13.55 -0.62 -5.93
C PRO A 99 -12.34 -1.27 -6.63
N LEU A 100 -11.48 -0.47 -7.27
CA LEU A 100 -10.26 -0.98 -7.91
C LEU A 100 -9.20 -1.42 -6.87
N LEU A 101 -9.20 -0.79 -5.69
CA LEU A 101 -8.35 -1.17 -4.57
C LEU A 101 -8.88 -2.41 -3.83
N GLU A 102 -10.15 -2.68 -3.92
CA GLU A 102 -10.80 -3.84 -3.30
C GLU A 102 -10.81 -5.08 -4.21
N ASP A 103 -10.61 -4.90 -5.52
CA ASP A 103 -10.54 -6.00 -6.49
C ASP A 103 -9.23 -6.78 -6.33
N ASP A 104 -9.36 -8.01 -5.87
CA ASP A 104 -8.25 -8.90 -5.56
C ASP A 104 -7.41 -9.32 -6.76
N GLU A 105 -7.93 -9.24 -7.96
CA GLU A 105 -7.20 -9.60 -9.17
C GLU A 105 -6.29 -8.46 -9.67
N ILE A 106 -6.49 -7.23 -9.21
CA ILE A 106 -5.69 -6.09 -9.64
C ILE A 106 -4.39 -6.01 -8.84
N SER A 107 -3.24 -5.94 -9.55
CA SER A 107 -1.90 -5.73 -8.98
C SER A 107 -1.43 -4.28 -9.07
N ASP A 108 -1.69 -3.60 -10.19
CA ASP A 108 -1.28 -2.22 -10.40
C ASP A 108 -2.42 -1.41 -11.03
N ILE A 109 -2.57 -0.16 -10.61
CA ILE A 109 -3.56 0.78 -11.13
C ILE A 109 -2.82 1.99 -11.66
N HIS A 110 -3.09 2.36 -12.92
CA HIS A 110 -2.48 3.51 -13.59
C HIS A 110 -3.57 4.48 -14.05
N VAL A 111 -3.60 5.67 -13.46
CA VAL A 111 -4.53 6.74 -13.79
C VAL A 111 -3.77 7.89 -14.44
N ARG A 112 -4.31 8.45 -15.51
CA ARG A 112 -3.76 9.61 -16.19
C ARG A 112 -4.87 10.65 -16.42
N GLY A 113 -4.94 11.66 -15.58
CA GLY A 113 -6.01 12.65 -15.59
C GLY A 113 -7.38 11.99 -15.55
N SER A 114 -8.32 12.55 -16.28
CA SER A 114 -9.69 12.04 -16.48
C SER A 114 -9.81 10.97 -17.57
N CYS A 115 -8.69 10.34 -17.99
CA CYS A 115 -8.70 9.26 -18.97
C CYS A 115 -9.15 7.91 -18.35
N ARG A 116 -9.41 6.93 -19.23
CA ARG A 116 -9.63 5.55 -18.79
C ARG A 116 -8.46 5.06 -17.94
N VAL A 117 -8.80 4.31 -16.91
CA VAL A 117 -7.81 3.72 -15.99
C VAL A 117 -7.24 2.45 -16.62
N TRP A 118 -5.93 2.29 -16.59
CA TRP A 118 -5.28 1.04 -16.91
C TRP A 118 -5.03 0.25 -15.63
N VAL A 119 -5.44 -1.00 -15.61
CA VAL A 119 -5.14 -1.93 -14.53
C VAL A 119 -4.28 -3.06 -15.06
N LYS A 120 -3.36 -3.54 -14.23
CA LYS A 120 -2.63 -4.75 -14.46
C LYS A 120 -3.14 -5.81 -13.49
N LEU A 121 -3.51 -6.96 -14.03
CA LEU A 121 -3.98 -8.08 -13.25
C LEU A 121 -2.80 -8.91 -12.74
N ARG A 122 -3.03 -9.76 -11.74
CA ARG A 122 -2.03 -10.68 -11.18
C ARG A 122 -1.44 -11.65 -12.20
N ASN A 123 -2.21 -12.05 -13.20
CA ASN A 123 -1.75 -12.90 -14.29
C ASN A 123 -0.87 -12.15 -15.31
N GLY A 124 -0.61 -10.85 -15.10
CA GLY A 124 0.17 -9.98 -15.97
C GLY A 124 -0.62 -9.33 -17.10
N GLN A 125 -1.87 -9.69 -17.32
CA GLN A 125 -2.74 -9.05 -18.32
C GLN A 125 -3.02 -7.60 -17.95
N ARG A 126 -3.24 -6.76 -18.97
CA ARG A 126 -3.62 -5.36 -18.81
C ARG A 126 -4.99 -5.12 -19.39
N GLU A 127 -5.81 -4.42 -18.63
CA GLU A 127 -7.17 -4.08 -19.00
C GLU A 127 -7.44 -2.59 -18.76
N THR A 128 -8.51 -2.08 -19.35
CA THR A 128 -8.98 -0.72 -19.09
C THR A 128 -10.24 -0.76 -18.25
N ARG A 129 -10.38 0.23 -17.37
CA ARG A 129 -11.58 0.54 -16.60
C ARG A 129 -12.04 1.94 -16.91
N ASP A 130 -13.26 2.27 -16.52
CA ASP A 130 -13.80 3.63 -16.68
C ASP A 130 -13.00 4.66 -15.88
N PRO A 131 -13.05 5.94 -16.27
CA PRO A 131 -12.42 7.01 -15.53
C PRO A 131 -12.92 7.09 -14.09
N ILE A 132 -12.00 7.28 -13.14
CA ILE A 132 -12.32 7.44 -11.72
C ILE A 132 -12.62 8.88 -11.32
N VAL A 133 -12.31 9.84 -12.19
CA VAL A 133 -12.59 11.27 -12.05
C VAL A 133 -13.11 11.81 -13.38
N ASP A 134 -13.80 12.94 -13.34
CA ASP A 134 -14.36 13.56 -14.53
C ASP A 134 -13.44 14.68 -15.08
N THR A 135 -12.58 15.27 -14.25
CA THR A 135 -11.57 16.28 -14.65
C THR A 135 -10.18 15.98 -14.08
N ASP A 136 -9.16 16.62 -14.61
CA ASP A 136 -7.78 16.48 -14.15
C ASP A 136 -7.60 17.10 -12.76
N GLU A 137 -8.30 18.18 -12.46
CA GLU A 137 -8.32 18.85 -11.17
C GLU A 137 -8.91 17.94 -10.09
N GLU A 138 -9.97 17.18 -10.41
CA GLU A 138 -10.53 16.20 -9.49
C GLU A 138 -9.52 15.10 -9.11
N LEU A 139 -8.64 14.70 -10.05
CA LEU A 139 -7.58 13.74 -9.73
C LEU A 139 -6.58 14.33 -8.74
N VAL A 140 -6.17 15.58 -8.93
CA VAL A 140 -5.27 16.28 -8.02
C VAL A 140 -5.90 16.38 -6.62
N GLU A 141 -7.17 16.75 -6.52
CA GLU A 141 -7.90 16.84 -5.26
C GLU A 141 -8.08 15.46 -4.59
N LEU A 142 -8.30 14.40 -5.37
CA LEU A 142 -8.35 13.04 -4.85
C LEU A 142 -7.02 12.64 -4.23
N VAL A 143 -5.89 12.94 -4.89
CA VAL A 143 -4.55 12.67 -4.38
C VAL A 143 -4.25 13.49 -3.12
N ARG A 144 -4.63 14.78 -3.07
CA ARG A 144 -4.49 15.63 -1.87
C ARG A 144 -5.27 15.08 -0.68
N ARG A 145 -6.52 14.66 -0.91
CA ARG A 145 -7.31 14.00 0.14
C ARG A 145 -6.67 12.71 0.64
N ALA A 146 -6.14 11.89 -0.28
CA ALA A 146 -5.40 10.69 0.08
C ALA A 146 -4.17 11.02 0.94
N ALA A 147 -3.40 12.02 0.55
CA ALA A 147 -2.22 12.49 1.30
C ALA A 147 -2.57 12.92 2.73
N THR A 148 -3.67 13.66 2.90
CA THR A 148 -4.09 14.17 4.22
C THR A 148 -4.68 13.07 5.11
N ARG A 149 -5.45 12.12 4.53
CA ARG A 149 -6.21 11.15 5.33
C ARG A 149 -5.51 9.81 5.54
N LEU A 150 -4.69 9.40 4.57
CA LEU A 150 -4.11 8.05 4.54
C LEU A 150 -2.60 8.05 4.81
N SER A 151 -1.98 9.23 4.91
CA SER A 151 -0.59 9.35 5.29
C SER A 151 -0.44 9.40 6.81
N ARG A 152 0.58 8.70 7.33
CA ARG A 152 1.01 8.84 8.74
C ARG A 152 1.77 10.15 9.00
N GLN A 153 2.07 10.93 7.96
CA GLN A 153 2.84 12.18 8.00
C GLN A 153 2.18 13.22 7.10
N GLU A 154 2.29 14.48 7.45
CA GLU A 154 1.89 15.57 6.57
C GLU A 154 2.69 15.53 5.28
N ARG A 155 1.99 15.42 4.16
CA ARG A 155 2.55 15.38 2.81
C ARG A 155 1.94 16.51 1.98
N ARG A 156 2.80 17.27 1.30
CA ARG A 156 2.36 18.27 0.32
C ARG A 156 2.23 17.62 -1.06
N PHE A 157 1.24 18.09 -1.80
CA PHE A 157 1.09 17.81 -3.22
C PHE A 157 0.55 19.07 -3.89
N ASP A 158 1.47 19.91 -4.35
CA ASP A 158 1.21 21.21 -4.96
C ASP A 158 2.29 21.54 -6.00
N ALA A 159 2.21 22.73 -6.64
CA ALA A 159 3.19 23.14 -7.64
C ALA A 159 4.64 23.23 -7.13
N GLY A 160 4.83 23.46 -5.82
CA GLY A 160 6.16 23.46 -5.19
C GLY A 160 6.66 22.06 -4.83
N THR A 161 5.76 21.09 -4.72
CA THR A 161 6.07 19.68 -4.48
C THR A 161 5.19 18.84 -5.41
N PRO A 162 5.58 18.74 -6.71
CA PRO A 162 4.73 18.17 -7.75
C PRO A 162 4.66 16.64 -7.75
N GLU A 163 5.32 15.99 -6.81
CA GLU A 163 5.28 14.53 -6.63
C GLU A 163 4.82 14.15 -5.22
N LEU A 164 4.13 13.03 -5.14
CA LEU A 164 3.73 12.40 -3.89
C LEU A 164 4.07 10.92 -3.94
N ASN A 165 4.85 10.45 -2.98
CA ASN A 165 5.13 9.04 -2.77
C ASN A 165 4.70 8.67 -1.36
N MET A 166 3.75 7.74 -1.21
CA MET A 166 3.24 7.32 0.10
C MET A 166 2.79 5.87 0.10
N GLN A 167 2.71 5.30 1.29
CA GLN A 167 2.10 4.00 1.51
C GLN A 167 0.69 4.17 2.07
N LEU A 168 -0.26 3.42 1.52
CA LEU A 168 -1.63 3.32 2.01
C LEU A 168 -1.71 2.38 3.22
N HIS A 169 -2.82 2.42 3.97
CA HIS A 169 -3.01 1.56 5.15
C HIS A 169 -2.98 0.06 4.84
N ASP A 170 -3.38 -0.33 3.62
CA ASP A 170 -3.34 -1.71 3.14
C ASP A 170 -1.94 -2.16 2.66
N GLY A 171 -0.94 -1.32 2.86
CA GLY A 171 0.43 -1.58 2.41
C GLY A 171 0.70 -1.21 0.95
N SER A 172 -0.31 -0.85 0.16
CA SER A 172 -0.16 -0.43 -1.23
C SER A 172 0.69 0.83 -1.34
N ARG A 173 1.53 0.92 -2.36
CA ARG A 173 2.31 2.13 -2.67
C ARG A 173 1.54 3.02 -3.63
N LEU A 174 1.38 4.27 -3.27
CA LEU A 174 0.81 5.32 -4.10
C LEU A 174 1.91 6.29 -4.53
N PHE A 175 2.03 6.49 -5.84
CA PHE A 175 2.87 7.52 -6.44
C PHE A 175 2.01 8.40 -7.32
N ALA A 176 2.13 9.71 -7.17
CA ALA A 176 1.40 10.67 -7.98
C ALA A 176 2.30 11.82 -8.43
N THR A 177 2.00 12.40 -9.60
CA THR A 177 2.66 13.59 -10.14
C THR A 177 1.64 14.58 -10.68
N MET A 178 1.97 15.87 -10.57
CA MET A 178 1.26 16.98 -11.19
C MET A 178 2.28 18.01 -11.71
N ASP A 179 1.89 18.85 -12.66
CA ASP A 179 2.67 20.01 -13.20
C ASP A 179 4.02 19.67 -13.86
N VAL A 180 4.59 18.48 -13.65
CA VAL A 180 5.81 17.97 -14.32
C VAL A 180 5.49 16.98 -15.43
N SER A 181 4.23 16.67 -15.64
CA SER A 181 3.70 15.83 -16.71
C SER A 181 2.56 16.55 -17.42
N LEU A 182 2.26 16.16 -18.67
CA LEU A 182 1.22 16.78 -19.47
C LEU A 182 -0.16 16.76 -18.77
N ARG A 183 -0.42 15.74 -17.97
CA ARG A 183 -1.63 15.57 -17.15
C ARG A 183 -1.23 14.96 -15.82
N PRO A 184 -1.96 15.23 -14.72
CA PRO A 184 -1.70 14.58 -13.44
C PRO A 184 -1.77 13.07 -13.61
N SER A 185 -0.89 12.37 -12.91
CA SER A 185 -0.77 10.91 -12.96
C SER A 185 -0.81 10.32 -11.56
N LEU A 186 -1.49 9.19 -11.42
CA LEU A 186 -1.55 8.41 -10.19
C LEU A 186 -1.26 6.96 -10.52
N ILE A 187 -0.30 6.39 -9.81
CA ILE A 187 0.08 4.98 -9.93
C ILE A 187 -0.06 4.35 -8.55
N ILE A 188 -0.78 3.25 -8.46
CA ILE A 188 -0.87 2.47 -7.23
C ILE A 188 -0.39 1.06 -7.53
N ARG A 189 0.60 0.61 -6.75
CA ARG A 189 1.07 -0.76 -6.73
C ARG A 189 0.58 -1.42 -5.46
N ARG A 190 -0.26 -2.44 -5.61
CA ARG A 190 -0.80 -3.17 -4.48
C ARG A 190 0.20 -4.21 -3.98
N HIS A 191 0.54 -4.09 -2.71
CA HIS A 191 1.30 -5.11 -2.02
C HIS A 191 0.33 -6.01 -1.23
N ARG A 192 0.50 -7.31 -1.38
CA ARG A 192 -0.19 -8.28 -0.57
C ARG A 192 0.81 -9.08 0.22
N PHE A 193 0.50 -9.19 1.50
CA PHE A 193 1.30 -9.96 2.42
C PHE A 193 0.81 -11.41 2.40
N ASP A 194 0.97 -12.10 1.26
CA ASP A 194 0.73 -13.53 1.20
C ASP A 194 1.91 -14.25 1.86
N ILE A 195 1.64 -15.29 2.63
CA ILE A 195 2.70 -16.17 3.13
C ILE A 195 3.36 -16.83 1.91
N SER A 196 4.65 -16.53 1.72
CA SER A 196 5.44 -17.24 0.71
C SER A 196 6.30 -18.27 1.44
N SER A 197 6.11 -19.56 1.15
CA SER A 197 6.98 -20.62 1.66
C SER A 197 7.91 -21.13 0.56
N LEU A 198 9.05 -21.68 0.93
CA LEU A 198 9.95 -22.34 -0.03
C LEU A 198 9.26 -23.53 -0.71
N GLU A 199 8.36 -24.21 -0.01
CA GLU A 199 7.56 -25.30 -0.57
C GLU A 199 6.61 -24.79 -1.67
N GLU A 200 5.92 -23.69 -1.42
CA GLU A 200 5.05 -23.08 -2.45
C GLU A 200 5.85 -22.64 -3.68
N LEU A 201 7.02 -22.03 -3.48
CA LEU A 201 7.90 -21.64 -4.58
C LEU A 201 8.39 -22.85 -5.38
N ARG A 202 8.63 -23.97 -4.71
CA ARG A 202 8.97 -25.24 -5.36
C ARG A 202 7.80 -25.78 -6.19
N LEU A 203 6.61 -25.82 -5.63
CA LEU A 203 5.39 -26.28 -6.31
C LEU A 203 5.07 -25.43 -7.54
N ARG A 204 5.39 -24.15 -7.50
CA ARG A 204 5.26 -23.21 -8.64
C ARG A 204 6.42 -23.32 -9.64
N GLY A 205 7.39 -24.21 -9.41
CA GLY A 205 8.50 -24.46 -10.33
C GLY A 205 9.67 -23.49 -10.26
N LEU A 206 9.71 -22.61 -9.25
CA LEU A 206 10.82 -21.67 -9.02
C LEU A 206 12.06 -22.40 -8.46
N LEU A 207 11.86 -23.40 -7.65
CA LEU A 207 12.90 -24.16 -6.95
C LEU A 207 12.79 -25.64 -7.28
N THR A 208 13.95 -26.33 -7.32
CA THR A 208 13.99 -27.79 -7.24
C THR A 208 13.99 -28.25 -5.78
N GLN A 209 13.65 -29.51 -5.50
CA GLN A 209 13.70 -30.07 -4.15
C GLN A 209 15.08 -29.90 -3.51
N GLY A 210 16.14 -30.25 -4.23
CA GLY A 210 17.50 -30.12 -3.69
C GLY A 210 17.91 -28.69 -3.37
N LEU A 211 17.42 -27.70 -4.16
CA LEU A 211 17.68 -26.29 -3.87
C LEU A 211 16.87 -25.83 -2.67
N GLN A 212 15.63 -26.27 -2.51
CA GLN A 212 14.81 -25.99 -1.31
C GLN A 212 15.51 -26.50 -0.05
N ASP A 213 15.93 -27.79 -0.06
CA ASP A 213 16.62 -28.41 1.08
C ASP A 213 17.91 -27.66 1.45
N PHE A 214 18.69 -27.27 0.43
CA PHE A 214 19.90 -26.48 0.59
C PHE A 214 19.59 -25.10 1.22
N LEU A 215 18.57 -24.41 0.75
CA LEU A 215 18.19 -23.06 1.28
C LEU A 215 17.73 -23.17 2.73
N ILE A 216 16.91 -24.16 3.09
CA ILE A 216 16.47 -24.42 4.46
C ILE A 216 17.69 -24.66 5.35
N ALA A 217 18.59 -25.55 4.93
CA ALA A 217 19.80 -25.85 5.70
C ALA A 217 20.70 -24.61 5.87
N ALA A 218 20.85 -23.81 4.82
CA ALA A 218 21.66 -22.59 4.85
C ALA A 218 21.06 -21.50 5.80
N VAL A 219 19.73 -21.33 5.79
CA VAL A 219 19.06 -20.41 6.73
C VAL A 219 19.27 -20.87 8.18
N ARG A 220 19.04 -22.15 8.44
CA ARG A 220 19.23 -22.74 9.79
C ARG A 220 20.68 -22.71 10.26
N ALA A 221 21.62 -22.83 9.31
CA ALA A 221 23.05 -22.68 9.59
C ALA A 221 23.50 -21.21 9.67
N ARG A 222 22.57 -20.25 9.73
CA ARG A 222 22.80 -18.80 9.84
C ARG A 222 23.75 -18.27 8.75
N ARG A 223 23.57 -18.73 7.49
CA ARG A 223 24.32 -18.19 6.36
C ARG A 223 23.70 -16.87 5.90
N ASN A 224 24.55 -15.90 5.58
CA ASN A 224 24.12 -14.62 5.03
C ASN A 224 23.67 -14.79 3.57
N PHE A 225 22.62 -14.05 3.17
CA PHE A 225 22.08 -14.11 1.83
C PHE A 225 22.06 -12.72 1.17
N VAL A 226 22.50 -12.69 -0.08
CA VAL A 226 22.26 -11.58 -0.99
C VAL A 226 21.46 -12.11 -2.18
N ILE A 227 20.20 -11.72 -2.28
CA ILE A 227 19.29 -12.15 -3.33
C ILE A 227 19.32 -11.12 -4.47
N ALA A 228 19.81 -11.51 -5.62
CA ALA A 228 19.99 -10.60 -6.75
C ALA A 228 19.08 -10.97 -7.92
N GLY A 229 18.64 -9.97 -8.67
CA GLY A 229 17.83 -10.15 -9.88
C GLY A 229 17.22 -8.85 -10.39
N GLY A 230 16.62 -8.89 -11.58
CA GLY A 230 15.92 -7.77 -12.18
C GLY A 230 14.63 -7.38 -11.47
N THR A 231 14.00 -6.32 -11.94
CA THR A 231 12.67 -5.90 -11.43
C THR A 231 11.63 -6.98 -11.73
N GLY A 232 10.79 -7.31 -10.74
CA GLY A 232 9.73 -8.32 -10.89
C GLY A 232 10.22 -9.77 -10.98
N SER A 233 11.50 -10.04 -10.67
CA SER A 233 12.07 -11.42 -10.71
C SER A 233 11.71 -12.27 -9.49
N GLY A 234 10.97 -11.74 -8.50
CA GLY A 234 10.57 -12.47 -7.28
C GLY A 234 11.56 -12.40 -6.13
N LYS A 235 12.52 -11.44 -6.11
CA LYS A 235 13.50 -11.28 -5.03
C LYS A 235 12.85 -11.17 -3.64
N THR A 236 11.89 -10.26 -3.49
CA THR A 236 11.18 -10.05 -2.21
C THR A 236 10.36 -11.28 -1.83
N THR A 237 9.78 -11.98 -2.81
CA THR A 237 9.05 -13.24 -2.59
C THR A 237 9.98 -14.34 -2.05
N LEU A 238 11.16 -14.48 -2.66
CA LEU A 238 12.16 -15.44 -2.17
C LEU A 238 12.70 -15.04 -0.78
N LEU A 239 12.94 -13.73 -0.56
CA LEU A 239 13.38 -13.23 0.74
C LEU A 239 12.35 -13.57 1.84
N ARG A 240 11.06 -13.34 1.61
CA ARG A 240 10.01 -13.74 2.55
C ARG A 240 10.01 -15.24 2.83
N ALA A 241 10.13 -16.05 1.78
CA ALA A 241 10.16 -17.50 1.93
C ALA A 241 11.38 -17.98 2.75
N LEU A 242 12.52 -17.32 2.64
CA LEU A 242 13.70 -17.60 3.46
C LEU A 242 13.53 -17.12 4.90
N ILE A 243 12.89 -15.95 5.11
CA ILE A 243 12.59 -15.46 6.45
C ILE A 243 11.68 -16.45 7.20
N ASN A 244 10.70 -17.05 6.53
CA ASN A 244 9.78 -18.02 7.12
C ASN A 244 10.47 -19.32 7.57
N GLU A 245 11.70 -19.58 7.14
CA GLU A 245 12.52 -20.71 7.62
C GLU A 245 13.38 -20.35 8.84
N VAL A 246 13.38 -19.08 9.27
CA VAL A 246 14.09 -18.64 10.47
C VAL A 246 13.32 -19.12 11.71
N PRO A 247 14.02 -19.70 12.71
CA PRO A 247 13.37 -20.14 13.95
C PRO A 247 12.61 -18.99 14.63
N PRO A 248 11.38 -19.22 15.16
CA PRO A 248 10.59 -18.20 15.85
C PRO A 248 11.24 -17.61 17.11
N SER A 249 12.26 -18.28 17.64
CA SER A 249 13.03 -17.82 18.80
C SER A 249 14.11 -16.79 18.46
N GLU A 250 14.35 -16.53 17.18
CA GLU A 250 15.35 -15.55 16.75
C GLU A 250 14.70 -14.17 16.56
N ARG A 251 15.36 -13.14 17.10
CA ARG A 251 14.94 -11.75 16.97
C ARG A 251 15.32 -11.21 15.60
N LEU A 252 14.34 -10.67 14.88
CA LEU A 252 14.49 -10.10 13.55
C LEU A 252 14.34 -8.58 13.59
N VAL A 253 15.23 -7.86 12.92
CA VAL A 253 15.02 -6.43 12.60
C VAL A 253 15.02 -6.27 11.10
N THR A 254 13.89 -5.82 10.54
CA THR A 254 13.75 -5.54 9.11
C THR A 254 13.88 -4.06 8.82
N ILE A 255 14.47 -3.72 7.67
CA ILE A 255 14.74 -2.36 7.23
C ILE A 255 14.26 -2.24 5.79
N GLU A 256 13.31 -1.34 5.56
CA GLU A 256 12.62 -1.21 4.29
C GLU A 256 12.39 0.25 3.91
N ASP A 257 12.32 0.54 2.63
CA ASP A 257 11.88 1.83 2.12
C ASP A 257 10.36 2.00 2.23
N ALA A 258 9.65 0.93 2.03
CA ALA A 258 8.24 0.77 2.35
C ALA A 258 8.02 -0.66 2.83
N TYR A 259 7.13 -0.85 3.79
CA TYR A 259 6.83 -2.17 4.33
C TYR A 259 6.31 -3.12 3.24
N GLU A 260 7.15 -4.03 2.79
CA GLU A 260 6.84 -5.06 1.80
C GLU A 260 6.96 -6.47 2.39
N LEU A 261 7.76 -6.65 3.44
CA LEU A 261 7.97 -7.95 4.08
C LEU A 261 6.75 -8.37 4.89
N GLY A 262 6.10 -7.44 5.60
CA GLY A 262 4.83 -7.65 6.27
C GLY A 262 4.89 -8.68 7.40
N LEU A 263 5.98 -8.72 8.17
CA LEU A 263 6.13 -9.69 9.27
C LEU A 263 5.10 -9.50 10.37
N ASP A 264 4.61 -8.27 10.56
CA ASP A 264 3.53 -7.90 11.49
C ASP A 264 2.19 -8.60 11.18
N HIS A 265 1.98 -9.04 9.94
CA HIS A 265 0.82 -9.87 9.58
C HIS A 265 1.00 -11.35 9.97
N PHE A 266 2.20 -11.74 10.37
CA PHE A 266 2.59 -13.12 10.65
C PHE A 266 3.32 -13.26 12.00
N GLU A 267 2.89 -12.51 13.02
CA GLU A 267 3.47 -12.52 14.37
C GLU A 267 3.63 -13.94 14.96
N HIS A 268 2.74 -14.88 14.58
CA HIS A 268 2.83 -16.27 15.02
C HIS A 268 4.05 -17.00 14.48
N LEU A 269 4.65 -16.54 13.35
CA LEU A 269 5.89 -17.09 12.78
C LEU A 269 7.11 -16.34 13.33
N HIS A 270 6.98 -15.07 13.61
CA HIS A 270 8.06 -14.17 14.03
C HIS A 270 7.60 -13.29 15.19
N PRO A 271 7.46 -13.87 16.42
CA PRO A 271 6.90 -13.13 17.55
C PRO A 271 7.82 -12.01 18.06
N ASP A 272 9.13 -12.12 17.84
CA ASP A 272 10.11 -11.11 18.23
C ASP A 272 10.72 -10.46 16.99
N HIS A 273 10.03 -9.44 16.48
CA HIS A 273 10.51 -8.66 15.35
C HIS A 273 10.22 -7.17 15.49
N ASP A 274 11.09 -6.37 14.90
CA ASP A 274 10.87 -4.94 14.67
C ASP A 274 10.99 -4.64 13.17
N ALA A 275 10.02 -3.90 12.64
CA ALA A 275 10.03 -3.42 11.26
C ALA A 275 10.33 -1.92 11.23
N LEU A 276 11.42 -1.55 10.57
CA LEU A 276 11.88 -0.17 10.42
C LEU A 276 11.65 0.30 8.98
N GLN A 277 11.11 1.51 8.82
CA GLN A 277 10.88 2.12 7.51
C GLN A 277 11.62 3.44 7.37
N SER A 278 12.26 3.67 6.22
CA SER A 278 12.87 4.95 5.88
C SER A 278 11.82 6.06 5.87
N ARG A 279 12.27 7.25 6.20
CA ARG A 279 11.43 8.44 6.22
C ARG A 279 12.11 9.55 5.43
N PRO A 280 11.52 10.06 4.34
CA PRO A 280 12.04 11.23 3.65
C PRO A 280 11.95 12.47 4.55
N ALA A 281 12.75 13.49 4.23
CA ALA A 281 12.69 14.77 4.89
C ALA A 281 11.28 15.37 4.86
N ASN A 282 10.93 16.15 5.88
CA ASN A 282 9.69 16.92 5.92
C ASN A 282 9.75 18.09 4.92
N ILE A 283 8.72 18.92 4.89
CA ILE A 283 8.61 20.09 4.00
C ILE A 283 9.68 21.15 4.25
N GLU A 284 10.35 21.13 5.42
CA GLU A 284 11.44 22.02 5.80
C GLU A 284 12.81 21.40 5.49
N GLY A 285 12.85 20.23 4.85
CA GLY A 285 14.06 19.49 4.54
C GLY A 285 14.70 18.80 5.75
N GLN A 286 13.95 18.60 6.83
CA GLN A 286 14.46 18.03 8.08
C GLN A 286 13.83 16.68 8.39
N GLY A 287 14.48 15.92 9.28
CA GLY A 287 13.95 14.69 9.84
C GLY A 287 14.00 13.51 8.87
N GLU A 288 14.83 13.56 7.82
CA GLU A 288 15.12 12.39 6.99
C GLU A 288 15.76 11.29 7.83
N ILE A 289 15.33 10.07 7.58
CA ILE A 289 15.94 8.85 8.13
C ILE A 289 16.14 7.88 6.97
N THR A 290 17.38 7.69 6.59
CA THR A 290 17.77 6.85 5.46
C THR A 290 17.81 5.37 5.83
N LEU A 291 17.85 4.48 4.82
CA LEU A 291 18.09 3.05 5.04
C LEU A 291 19.42 2.79 5.75
N ALA A 292 20.44 3.60 5.46
CA ALA A 292 21.75 3.51 6.12
C ALA A 292 21.66 3.85 7.61
N ASP A 293 20.88 4.87 7.99
CA ASP A 293 20.67 5.23 9.39
C ASP A 293 19.90 4.14 10.12
N LEU A 294 18.83 3.62 9.52
CA LEU A 294 18.06 2.52 10.09
C LEU A 294 18.90 1.26 10.27
N THR A 295 19.79 0.95 9.32
CA THR A 295 20.66 -0.22 9.44
C THR A 295 21.66 -0.06 10.60
N ARG A 296 22.19 1.17 10.82
CA ARG A 296 23.02 1.47 12.00
C ARG A 296 22.22 1.41 13.31
N MET A 297 20.97 1.85 13.30
CA MET A 297 20.07 1.74 14.47
C MET A 297 19.77 0.27 14.79
N ALA A 298 19.46 -0.53 13.79
CA ALA A 298 19.17 -1.95 13.93
C ALA A 298 20.28 -2.71 14.68
N LEU A 299 21.55 -2.40 14.40
CA LEU A 299 22.70 -3.01 15.10
C LEU A 299 22.74 -2.73 16.62
N ARG A 300 21.94 -1.78 17.11
CA ARG A 300 21.81 -1.45 18.54
C ARG A 300 20.53 -2.02 19.19
N MET A 301 19.73 -2.74 18.39
CA MET A 301 18.46 -3.31 18.84
C MET A 301 18.58 -4.77 19.23
N ASP A 302 19.81 -5.27 19.41
CA ASP A 302 20.13 -6.65 19.77
C ASP A 302 19.52 -7.68 18.81
N PRO A 303 19.66 -7.53 17.48
CA PRO A 303 19.05 -8.45 16.53
C PRO A 303 19.87 -9.73 16.42
N ASP A 304 19.19 -10.87 16.30
CA ASP A 304 19.82 -12.09 15.82
C ASP A 304 20.14 -12.00 14.33
N ARG A 305 19.23 -11.41 13.55
CA ARG A 305 19.40 -11.17 12.12
C ARG A 305 18.90 -9.80 11.71
N VAL A 306 19.63 -9.16 10.84
CA VAL A 306 19.22 -7.91 10.17
C VAL A 306 18.80 -8.22 8.73
N ILE A 307 17.64 -7.75 8.34
CA ILE A 307 17.06 -8.01 7.02
C ILE A 307 16.82 -6.67 6.32
N VAL A 308 17.55 -6.41 5.23
CA VAL A 308 17.35 -5.21 4.41
C VAL A 308 16.54 -5.59 3.19
N GLY A 309 15.33 -5.01 3.07
CA GLY A 309 14.40 -5.31 1.98
C GLY A 309 15.05 -5.13 0.62
N GLU A 310 15.77 -4.03 0.41
CA GLU A 310 16.55 -3.78 -0.79
C GLU A 310 17.78 -2.90 -0.50
N VAL A 311 18.93 -3.33 -0.98
CA VAL A 311 20.19 -2.57 -0.95
C VAL A 311 20.40 -1.90 -2.31
N ARG A 312 20.50 -0.56 -2.29
CA ARG A 312 20.64 0.27 -3.50
C ARG A 312 21.56 1.47 -3.34
N GLY A 313 22.23 1.59 -2.18
CA GLY A 313 23.12 2.73 -1.88
C GLY A 313 23.96 2.51 -0.62
N ALA A 314 24.12 3.58 0.15
CA ALA A 314 25.02 3.68 1.31
C ALA A 314 24.70 2.68 2.45
N GLU A 315 23.50 2.11 2.50
CA GLU A 315 23.12 1.04 3.44
C GLU A 315 23.88 -0.28 3.22
N ALA A 316 24.55 -0.43 2.07
CA ALA A 316 25.39 -1.60 1.77
C ALA A 316 26.49 -1.79 2.82
N PHE A 317 27.16 -0.73 3.25
CA PHE A 317 28.25 -0.82 4.21
C PHE A 317 27.76 -1.30 5.60
N PRO A 318 26.79 -0.65 6.29
CA PRO A 318 26.29 -1.14 7.57
C PRO A 318 25.64 -2.52 7.47
N MET A 319 25.05 -2.91 6.32
CA MET A 319 24.56 -4.26 6.10
C MET A 319 25.68 -5.31 6.06
N LEU A 320 26.79 -5.02 5.39
CA LEU A 320 27.95 -5.91 5.39
C LEU A 320 28.60 -5.99 6.78
N LEU A 321 28.57 -4.92 7.58
CA LEU A 321 28.98 -4.96 8.97
C LEU A 321 28.09 -5.92 9.78
N ALA A 322 26.76 -5.85 9.64
CA ALA A 322 25.84 -6.79 10.27
C ALA A 322 26.20 -8.23 9.92
N MET A 323 26.46 -8.52 8.66
CA MET A 323 26.81 -9.85 8.16
C MET A 323 28.16 -10.38 8.69
N SER A 324 29.05 -9.50 9.18
CA SER A 324 30.42 -9.85 9.58
C SER A 324 30.70 -9.72 11.08
N GLN A 325 29.82 -9.06 11.85
CA GLN A 325 30.07 -8.69 13.24
C GLN A 325 29.16 -9.40 14.27
N GLY A 326 28.62 -10.57 13.94
CA GLY A 326 27.87 -11.38 14.90
C GLY A 326 26.40 -11.65 14.51
N ASN A 327 25.79 -10.83 13.65
CA ASN A 327 24.41 -11.05 13.17
C ASN A 327 24.40 -11.97 11.94
N ASN A 328 25.01 -13.15 12.09
CA ASN A 328 25.08 -14.15 11.02
C ASN A 328 23.66 -14.64 10.65
N GLY A 329 23.43 -14.82 9.36
CA GLY A 329 22.12 -15.17 8.83
C GLY A 329 21.31 -13.94 8.39
N SER A 330 21.94 -12.77 8.37
CA SER A 330 21.35 -11.55 7.80
C SER A 330 21.11 -11.70 6.31
N MET A 331 20.07 -11.01 5.80
CA MET A 331 19.61 -11.18 4.43
C MET A 331 19.33 -9.83 3.78
N CYS A 332 19.54 -9.74 2.47
CA CYS A 332 19.11 -8.58 1.71
C CYS A 332 18.77 -8.94 0.26
N THR A 333 18.02 -8.04 -0.40
CA THR A 333 17.90 -8.09 -1.86
C THR A 333 18.68 -6.96 -2.51
N MET A 334 19.02 -7.11 -3.77
CA MET A 334 19.56 -6.04 -4.60
C MET A 334 19.25 -6.25 -6.08
N HIS A 335 19.21 -5.16 -6.83
CA HIS A 335 19.14 -5.24 -8.28
C HIS A 335 20.51 -5.57 -8.88
N ALA A 336 20.60 -6.69 -9.57
CA ALA A 336 21.76 -7.04 -10.37
C ALA A 336 21.37 -8.03 -11.49
N ASP A 337 22.00 -7.91 -12.64
CA ASP A 337 21.69 -8.75 -13.82
C ASP A 337 22.30 -10.16 -13.72
N SER A 338 23.25 -10.36 -12.84
CA SER A 338 23.89 -11.64 -12.57
C SER A 338 24.53 -11.67 -11.18
N THR A 339 24.82 -12.88 -10.67
CA THR A 339 25.58 -13.07 -9.43
C THR A 339 26.99 -12.49 -9.52
N ARG A 340 27.61 -12.45 -10.71
CA ARG A 340 28.93 -11.85 -10.90
C ARG A 340 28.91 -10.34 -10.75
N SER A 341 27.83 -9.66 -11.12
CA SER A 341 27.68 -8.21 -11.01
C SER A 341 27.34 -7.74 -9.59
N VAL A 342 26.99 -8.65 -8.67
CA VAL A 342 26.67 -8.35 -7.26
C VAL A 342 27.86 -7.71 -6.56
N PHE A 343 29.04 -8.32 -6.61
CA PHE A 343 30.22 -7.86 -5.88
C PHE A 343 30.74 -6.50 -6.33
N PRO A 344 30.93 -6.24 -7.63
CA PRO A 344 31.30 -4.90 -8.09
C PRO A 344 30.28 -3.83 -7.72
N LYS A 345 28.99 -4.18 -7.74
CA LYS A 345 27.91 -3.25 -7.39
C LYS A 345 27.87 -2.96 -5.89
N LEU A 346 28.07 -3.97 -5.04
CA LEU A 346 28.24 -3.77 -3.60
C LEU A 346 29.44 -2.89 -3.29
N ALA A 347 30.59 -3.12 -3.96
CA ALA A 347 31.78 -2.29 -3.79
C ALA A 347 31.51 -0.81 -4.16
N ALA A 348 30.77 -0.57 -5.25
CA ALA A 348 30.35 0.77 -5.64
C ALA A 348 29.44 1.43 -4.58
N TYR A 349 28.47 0.69 -4.03
CA TYR A 349 27.56 1.20 -2.99
C TYR A 349 28.28 1.50 -1.66
N VAL A 350 29.29 0.71 -1.30
CA VAL A 350 30.12 0.95 -0.10
C VAL A 350 30.96 2.23 -0.26
N SER A 351 31.23 2.66 -1.48
CA SER A 351 32.02 3.86 -1.79
C SER A 351 31.18 5.13 -1.87
N MET A 352 29.86 5.02 -1.74
CA MET A 352 28.94 6.15 -1.68
C MET A 352 28.84 6.72 -0.26
#